data_a4ccc1e9994e2c48518b7d6ef3a3b8d7
#
_entry.id   a4ccc1e9994e2c48518b7d6ef3a3b8d7
#
_cell.length_a   1.000
_cell.length_b   1.000
_cell.length_c   1.000
_cell.angle_alpha   90.00
_cell.angle_beta   90.00
_cell.angle_gamma   90.00
#
_symmetry.space_group_name_H-M   'P 1'
#
loop_
_entity.id
_entity.type
_entity.pdbx_description
1 polymer ?
#
loop_
_entity_poly.entity_id
_entity_poly.type
_entity_poly.pdbx_seq_one_letter_code
_entity_poly.pdbx_strand_id
1 'polypeptide(L)'
;MRALLVIAVFAAVACKRTAASECPESQPYCTVPPIPAVPAEKCDPRQPRVCVGNEVVECEPEGVVGRGIRLCEEGCKHGKCIASCESDAFELIYLVDDQRELLSFDPRKLPGDPFARIATLTCDPVAHPTSMAVDRHGFAWVRYSNGKVYRVSIEDGACESTSYVPDPARTSFGMGFVTDEAKGRTEKLFLSPRDGANTLAFMNPGTDDLRHHRAGTIAATTGHNPELTGTAEAKLFGFFPVDDGGRSFVQEIDRASGAALGQRWALTTSPAGAPILGYAFAQWAGVFYVFLTYEGDDYLPNSTVHTIDRATGATRKILEHQPYTISGAGVSTCAPDGDAR
;
A
#
# COMPACT_ATOMS: atom_id res chain seq x y z
N MET A 1 -40.29 31.27 44.71
CA MET A 1 -40.11 30.22 43.68
C MET A 1 -38.85 29.44 44.02
N ARG A 2 -39.02 28.15 44.37
CA ARG A 2 -37.97 27.28 44.92
C ARG A 2 -37.24 26.64 43.77
N ALA A 3 -35.93 26.81 43.69
CA ALA A 3 -35.05 26.06 42.74
C ALA A 3 -34.73 24.71 43.37
N LEU A 4 -35.07 23.61 42.65
CA LEU A 4 -34.66 22.25 42.99
C LEU A 4 -33.25 21.99 42.45
N LEU A 5 -32.35 21.68 43.37
CA LEU A 5 -31.01 21.20 43.09
C LEU A 5 -31.07 19.67 42.90
N VAL A 6 -30.80 19.15 41.71
CA VAL A 6 -30.69 17.72 41.49
C VAL A 6 -29.24 17.34 41.66
N ILE A 7 -28.94 16.59 42.72
CA ILE A 7 -27.62 15.99 42.98
C ILE A 7 -27.61 14.63 42.32
N ALA A 8 -26.80 14.48 41.28
CA ALA A 8 -26.51 13.19 40.68
C ALA A 8 -25.47 12.43 41.53
N VAL A 9 -25.88 11.38 42.17
CA VAL A 9 -24.98 10.45 42.89
C VAL A 9 -24.37 9.48 41.90
N PHE A 10 -23.10 9.65 41.60
CA PHE A 10 -22.32 8.61 40.90
C PHE A 10 -22.00 7.46 41.87
N ALA A 11 -22.64 6.33 41.69
CA ALA A 11 -22.27 5.11 42.38
C ALA A 11 -20.99 4.52 41.71
N ALA A 12 -19.87 4.70 42.40
CA ALA A 12 -18.64 4.00 42.02
C ALA A 12 -18.82 2.48 42.35
N VAL A 13 -18.94 1.66 41.32
CA VAL A 13 -18.87 0.21 41.48
C VAL A 13 -17.41 -0.16 41.74
N ALA A 14 -17.08 -0.31 43.03
CA ALA A 14 -15.80 -0.87 43.44
C ALA A 14 -15.78 -2.35 43.07
N CYS A 15 -14.97 -2.73 42.09
CA CYS A 15 -14.66 -4.13 41.81
C CYS A 15 -13.87 -4.68 42.99
N LYS A 16 -14.54 -5.38 43.93
CA LYS A 16 -13.86 -6.15 44.99
C LYS A 16 -13.14 -7.32 44.34
N ARG A 17 -11.81 -7.24 44.23
CA ARG A 17 -10.96 -8.40 44.03
C ARG A 17 -11.19 -9.32 45.22
N THR A 18 -11.91 -10.41 45.01
CA THR A 18 -11.92 -11.54 45.97
C THR A 18 -10.55 -12.18 45.93
N ALA A 19 -9.81 -12.05 47.01
CA ALA A 19 -8.55 -12.76 47.20
C ALA A 19 -8.77 -14.25 46.98
N ALA A 20 -7.86 -14.90 46.23
CA ALA A 20 -7.79 -16.35 46.14
C ALA A 20 -7.71 -16.89 47.57
N SER A 21 -8.66 -17.74 47.94
CA SER A 21 -8.63 -18.41 49.24
C SER A 21 -7.45 -19.38 49.23
N GLU A 22 -6.37 -19.01 49.91
CA GLU A 22 -5.27 -19.95 50.21
C GLU A 22 -5.83 -21.11 51.02
N CYS A 23 -5.69 -22.33 50.52
CA CYS A 23 -6.01 -23.54 51.31
C CYS A 23 -5.05 -23.63 52.50
N PRO A 24 -5.54 -23.76 53.74
CA PRO A 24 -4.65 -23.94 54.88
C PRO A 24 -3.93 -25.29 54.76
N GLU A 25 -2.63 -25.32 55.01
CA GLU A 25 -1.74 -26.50 54.91
C GLU A 25 -2.16 -27.75 55.74
N SER A 26 -3.20 -27.64 56.51
CA SER A 26 -3.66 -28.71 57.42
C SER A 26 -4.88 -29.52 56.96
N GLN A 27 -5.39 -29.30 55.73
CA GLN A 27 -6.54 -30.07 55.22
C GLN A 27 -6.14 -30.96 54.04
N PRO A 28 -6.11 -32.32 54.23
CA PRO A 28 -5.63 -33.26 53.21
C PRO A 28 -6.56 -33.46 52.01
N TYR A 29 -7.66 -32.73 51.89
CA TYR A 29 -8.65 -32.87 50.82
C TYR A 29 -9.04 -31.55 50.14
N CYS A 30 -8.21 -30.50 50.24
CA CYS A 30 -8.47 -29.27 49.51
C CYS A 30 -8.05 -29.44 48.03
N THR A 31 -8.94 -29.99 47.22
CA THR A 31 -8.76 -30.00 45.75
C THR A 31 -9.23 -28.70 45.21
N VAL A 32 -8.29 -27.86 44.74
CA VAL A 32 -8.62 -26.69 43.90
C VAL A 32 -9.34 -27.24 42.67
N PRO A 33 -10.60 -26.82 42.39
CA PRO A 33 -11.26 -27.26 41.17
C PRO A 33 -10.38 -26.87 39.98
N PRO A 34 -10.20 -27.75 38.98
CA PRO A 34 -9.42 -27.42 37.81
C PRO A 34 -10.01 -26.15 37.18
N ILE A 35 -9.17 -25.15 36.99
CA ILE A 35 -9.54 -23.93 36.24
C ILE A 35 -10.08 -24.42 34.90
N PRO A 36 -11.35 -24.11 34.55
CA PRO A 36 -11.87 -24.55 33.26
C PRO A 36 -10.92 -24.06 32.15
N ALA A 37 -10.41 -25.02 31.40
CA ALA A 37 -9.53 -24.69 30.26
C ALA A 37 -10.28 -23.73 29.35
N VAL A 38 -9.77 -22.51 29.22
CA VAL A 38 -10.28 -21.57 28.21
C VAL A 38 -10.09 -22.26 26.87
N PRO A 39 -11.15 -22.41 26.05
CA PRO A 39 -11.00 -23.03 24.74
C PRO A 39 -9.88 -22.32 23.99
N ALA A 40 -8.91 -23.08 23.50
CA ALA A 40 -7.83 -22.51 22.70
C ALA A 40 -8.44 -21.82 21.45
N GLU A 41 -8.12 -20.57 21.26
CA GLU A 41 -8.57 -19.80 20.10
C GLU A 41 -8.01 -20.44 18.83
N LYS A 42 -8.85 -20.60 17.78
CA LYS A 42 -8.45 -21.26 16.54
C LYS A 42 -7.94 -20.25 15.53
N CYS A 43 -6.97 -20.65 14.73
CA CYS A 43 -6.41 -19.88 13.62
C CYS A 43 -6.22 -20.76 12.38
N ASP A 44 -5.95 -20.18 11.22
CA ASP A 44 -5.62 -20.91 10.00
C ASP A 44 -4.11 -21.19 9.97
N PRO A 45 -3.66 -22.46 10.04
CA PRO A 45 -2.25 -22.80 10.07
C PRO A 45 -1.48 -22.43 8.79
N ARG A 46 -2.18 -22.08 7.71
CA ARG A 46 -1.56 -21.50 6.50
C ARG A 46 -1.12 -20.06 6.69
N GLN A 47 -1.59 -19.41 7.75
CA GLN A 47 -1.19 -18.07 8.18
C GLN A 47 -0.35 -18.20 9.45
N PRO A 48 0.99 -18.18 9.37
CA PRO A 48 1.85 -18.45 10.52
C PRO A 48 1.74 -17.40 11.62
N ARG A 49 1.12 -16.25 11.32
CA ARG A 49 0.84 -15.17 12.27
C ARG A 49 -0.59 -14.68 12.09
N VAL A 50 -1.27 -14.45 13.18
CA VAL A 50 -2.64 -13.92 13.22
C VAL A 50 -2.75 -12.83 14.28
N CYS A 51 -3.85 -12.10 14.29
CA CYS A 51 -4.14 -11.07 15.27
C CYS A 51 -5.12 -11.60 16.32
N VAL A 52 -4.79 -11.41 17.60
CA VAL A 52 -5.71 -11.57 18.72
C VAL A 52 -5.78 -10.22 19.46
N GLY A 53 -6.89 -9.52 19.29
CA GLY A 53 -6.97 -8.12 19.71
C GLY A 53 -5.92 -7.27 19.00
N ASN A 54 -5.09 -6.58 19.78
CA ASN A 54 -3.97 -5.75 19.28
C ASN A 54 -2.62 -6.49 19.31
N GLU A 55 -2.61 -7.81 19.44
CA GLU A 55 -1.39 -8.58 19.52
C GLU A 55 -1.21 -9.45 18.27
N VAL A 56 0.02 -9.45 17.73
CA VAL A 56 0.46 -10.44 16.76
C VAL A 56 0.84 -11.71 17.52
N VAL A 57 0.23 -12.83 17.16
CA VAL A 57 0.47 -14.14 17.78
C VAL A 57 0.85 -15.17 16.73
N GLU A 58 1.57 -16.22 17.13
CA GLU A 58 1.84 -17.37 16.28
C GLU A 58 0.56 -18.17 16.05
N CYS A 59 0.40 -18.73 14.85
CA CYS A 59 -0.57 -19.79 14.60
C CYS A 59 0.19 -21.10 14.46
N GLU A 60 -0.02 -22.00 15.43
CA GLU A 60 0.63 -23.29 15.46
C GLU A 60 0.14 -24.20 14.33
N PRO A 61 0.94 -25.17 13.88
CA PRO A 61 0.56 -26.09 12.80
C PRO A 61 -0.76 -26.83 13.02
N GLU A 62 -1.16 -27.00 14.29
CA GLU A 62 -2.41 -27.64 14.70
C GLU A 62 -3.64 -26.72 14.57
N GLY A 63 -3.45 -25.47 14.11
CA GLY A 63 -4.52 -24.48 13.95
C GLY A 63 -4.98 -23.87 15.28
N VAL A 64 -4.09 -23.76 16.24
CA VAL A 64 -4.31 -23.18 17.56
C VAL A 64 -3.45 -21.92 17.71
N VAL A 65 -4.01 -20.88 18.33
CA VAL A 65 -3.26 -19.67 18.66
C VAL A 65 -2.17 -20.01 19.67
N GLY A 66 -0.94 -19.72 19.28
CA GLY A 66 0.27 -19.96 20.07
C GLY A 66 0.72 -18.73 20.86
N ARG A 67 2.03 -18.53 20.92
CA ARG A 67 2.65 -17.47 21.71
C ARG A 67 2.43 -16.10 21.08
N GLY A 68 2.22 -15.06 21.93
CA GLY A 68 2.28 -13.66 21.53
C GLY A 68 3.68 -13.28 21.04
N ILE A 69 3.73 -12.62 19.88
CA ILE A 69 4.97 -12.15 19.25
C ILE A 69 5.19 -10.68 19.57
N ARG A 70 4.15 -9.85 19.36
CA ARG A 70 4.26 -8.39 19.50
C ARG A 70 2.91 -7.76 19.80
N LEU A 71 2.88 -6.89 20.81
CA LEU A 71 1.75 -6.00 21.07
C LEU A 71 1.88 -4.76 20.16
N CYS A 72 0.80 -4.43 19.44
CA CYS A 72 0.75 -3.34 18.50
C CYS A 72 0.10 -2.10 19.12
N GLU A 73 0.70 -0.94 18.95
CA GLU A 73 0.18 0.33 19.48
C GLU A 73 -1.06 0.79 18.72
N GLU A 74 -1.03 0.76 17.37
CA GLU A 74 -2.13 1.19 16.49
C GLU A 74 -3.10 0.07 16.12
N GLY A 75 -2.91 -1.12 16.68
CA GLY A 75 -3.71 -2.31 16.40
C GLY A 75 -2.99 -3.34 15.53
N CYS A 76 -3.63 -4.50 15.42
CA CYS A 76 -3.13 -5.63 14.63
C CYS A 76 -4.11 -5.94 13.50
N LYS A 77 -3.60 -6.19 12.29
CA LYS A 77 -4.38 -6.63 11.16
C LYS A 77 -3.57 -7.64 10.35
N HIS A 78 -4.21 -8.76 9.99
CA HIS A 78 -3.60 -9.82 9.17
C HIS A 78 -2.24 -10.32 9.69
N GLY A 79 -2.16 -10.54 11.01
CA GLY A 79 -0.95 -11.06 11.64
C GLY A 79 0.23 -10.08 11.73
N LYS A 80 -0.01 -8.78 11.57
CA LYS A 80 1.00 -7.72 11.66
C LYS A 80 0.45 -6.51 12.40
N CYS A 81 1.34 -5.76 13.04
CA CYS A 81 0.98 -4.46 13.57
C CYS A 81 0.61 -3.50 12.44
N ILE A 82 -0.44 -2.73 12.65
CA ILE A 82 -0.75 -1.58 11.80
C ILE A 82 0.34 -0.53 12.05
N ALA A 83 1.03 -0.11 10.99
CA ALA A 83 2.03 0.95 11.10
C ALA A 83 1.34 2.30 11.29
N SER A 84 1.86 3.16 12.16
CA SER A 84 1.43 4.56 12.23
C SER A 84 2.07 5.36 11.09
N CYS A 85 1.45 6.46 10.66
CA CYS A 85 2.03 7.39 9.68
C CYS A 85 3.34 8.05 10.15
N GLU A 86 3.75 7.87 11.39
CA GLU A 86 5.02 8.36 11.95
C GLU A 86 6.18 7.40 11.72
N SER A 87 5.92 6.21 11.16
CA SER A 87 6.98 5.23 10.86
C SER A 87 7.85 5.68 9.70
N ASP A 88 9.18 5.57 9.86
CA ASP A 88 10.18 5.83 8.79
C ASP A 88 9.92 4.98 7.53
N ALA A 89 9.22 3.85 7.65
CA ALA A 89 8.82 3.03 6.52
C ALA A 89 7.94 3.78 5.52
N PHE A 90 7.16 4.78 5.95
CA PHE A 90 6.34 5.60 5.05
C PHE A 90 7.10 6.76 4.39
N GLU A 91 8.35 6.96 4.74
CA GLU A 91 9.23 7.91 4.09
C GLU A 91 9.98 7.33 2.87
N LEU A 92 9.57 6.15 2.40
CA LEU A 92 10.20 5.46 1.27
C LEU A 92 9.21 5.29 0.12
N ILE A 93 9.76 5.21 -1.09
CA ILE A 93 9.05 4.69 -2.26
C ILE A 93 9.31 3.18 -2.32
N TYR A 94 8.26 2.40 -2.50
CA TYR A 94 8.38 0.95 -2.68
C TYR A 94 8.21 0.59 -4.15
N LEU A 95 8.94 -0.43 -4.58
CA LEU A 95 9.03 -0.82 -5.99
C LEU A 95 8.94 -2.33 -6.12
N VAL A 96 8.37 -2.79 -7.22
CA VAL A 96 8.49 -4.18 -7.69
C VAL A 96 9.03 -4.18 -9.11
N ASP A 97 9.89 -5.15 -9.40
CA ASP A 97 10.42 -5.37 -10.73
C ASP A 97 9.80 -6.59 -11.43
N ASP A 98 10.16 -6.83 -12.68
CA ASP A 98 9.70 -7.98 -13.47
C ASP A 98 10.29 -9.32 -13.00
N GLN A 99 11.33 -9.31 -12.15
CA GLN A 99 11.95 -10.48 -11.53
C GLN A 99 11.34 -10.80 -10.15
N ARG A 100 10.27 -10.12 -9.76
CA ARG A 100 9.57 -10.28 -8.46
C ARG A 100 10.37 -9.78 -7.26
N GLU A 101 11.36 -8.92 -7.47
CA GLU A 101 12.04 -8.29 -6.36
C GLU A 101 11.18 -7.15 -5.78
N LEU A 102 10.97 -7.17 -4.46
CA LEU A 102 10.45 -6.04 -3.71
C LEU A 102 11.63 -5.20 -3.24
N LEU A 103 11.61 -3.94 -3.58
CA LEU A 103 12.66 -2.97 -3.27
C LEU A 103 12.06 -1.78 -2.52
N SER A 104 12.89 -1.11 -1.73
CA SER A 104 12.66 0.28 -1.30
C SER A 104 13.59 1.22 -2.04
N PHE A 105 13.12 2.44 -2.27
CA PHE A 105 13.88 3.55 -2.83
C PHE A 105 13.80 4.72 -1.86
N ASP A 106 14.95 5.15 -1.37
CA ASP A 106 15.06 6.28 -0.44
C ASP A 106 15.57 7.52 -1.18
N PRO A 107 14.70 8.48 -1.53
CA PRO A 107 15.12 9.69 -2.24
C PRO A 107 16.18 10.52 -1.52
N ARG A 108 16.29 10.39 -0.19
CA ARG A 108 17.27 11.15 0.64
C ARG A 108 18.70 10.66 0.46
N LYS A 109 18.87 9.45 -0.10
CA LYS A 109 20.21 8.89 -0.37
C LYS A 109 20.82 9.34 -1.69
N LEU A 110 20.07 10.08 -2.51
CA LEU A 110 20.61 10.63 -3.75
C LEU A 110 21.68 11.69 -3.45
N PRO A 111 22.78 11.75 -4.26
CA PRO A 111 23.05 11.00 -5.50
C PRO A 111 23.73 9.61 -5.29
N GLY A 112 23.76 9.07 -4.08
CA GLY A 112 24.26 7.72 -3.81
C GLY A 112 23.30 6.62 -4.31
N ASP A 113 23.42 5.42 -3.73
CA ASP A 113 22.52 4.30 -4.06
C ASP A 113 21.22 4.38 -3.22
N PRO A 114 20.08 4.74 -3.83
CA PRO A 114 18.83 4.83 -3.13
C PRO A 114 18.08 3.50 -3.01
N PHE A 115 18.49 2.45 -3.74
CA PHE A 115 17.80 1.18 -3.74
C PHE A 115 18.23 0.28 -2.58
N ALA A 116 17.28 -0.42 -1.99
CA ALA A 116 17.54 -1.52 -1.08
C ALA A 116 16.57 -2.66 -1.35
N ARG A 117 17.12 -3.88 -1.49
CA ARG A 117 16.32 -5.09 -1.68
C ARG A 117 15.69 -5.51 -0.35
N ILE A 118 14.39 -5.80 -0.37
CA ILE A 118 13.63 -6.30 0.79
C ILE A 118 13.47 -7.81 0.67
N ALA A 119 12.86 -8.29 -0.42
CA ALA A 119 12.58 -9.72 -0.61
C ALA A 119 12.33 -10.06 -2.07
N THR A 120 12.46 -11.36 -2.43
CA THR A 120 11.84 -11.92 -3.64
C THR A 120 10.42 -12.35 -3.32
N LEU A 121 9.44 -11.83 -4.04
CA LEU A 121 8.02 -12.16 -3.83
C LEU A 121 7.70 -13.58 -4.31
N THR A 122 7.04 -14.33 -3.45
CA THR A 122 6.62 -15.72 -3.71
C THR A 122 5.09 -15.88 -3.81
N CYS A 123 4.36 -14.77 -4.03
CA CYS A 123 2.90 -14.75 -4.10
C CYS A 123 2.35 -15.65 -5.21
N ASP A 124 3.01 -15.65 -6.35
CA ASP A 124 2.69 -16.50 -7.50
C ASP A 124 3.99 -16.99 -8.15
N PRO A 125 4.17 -18.31 -8.31
CA PRO A 125 5.43 -18.85 -8.85
C PRO A 125 5.60 -18.64 -10.36
N VAL A 126 4.52 -18.36 -11.09
CA VAL A 126 4.51 -18.30 -12.56
C VAL A 126 4.33 -16.88 -13.08
N ALA A 127 3.41 -16.13 -12.46
CA ALA A 127 3.13 -14.76 -12.85
C ALA A 127 4.15 -13.77 -12.24
N HIS A 128 4.28 -12.61 -12.87
CA HIS A 128 5.16 -11.52 -12.43
C HIS A 128 4.37 -10.25 -12.06
N PRO A 129 4.90 -9.39 -11.18
CA PRO A 129 4.31 -8.11 -10.84
C PRO A 129 4.19 -7.18 -12.06
N THR A 130 3.14 -6.36 -12.11
CA THR A 130 2.86 -5.47 -13.24
C THR A 130 2.34 -4.10 -12.85
N SER A 131 1.98 -3.88 -11.60
CA SER A 131 1.66 -2.59 -10.98
C SER A 131 1.61 -2.75 -9.48
N MET A 132 1.76 -1.67 -8.73
CA MET A 132 1.75 -1.68 -7.27
C MET A 132 1.26 -0.36 -6.70
N ALA A 133 0.59 -0.42 -5.55
CA ALA A 133 0.30 0.72 -4.69
C ALA A 133 0.53 0.34 -3.22
N VAL A 134 0.87 1.30 -2.37
CA VAL A 134 1.10 1.05 -0.93
C VAL A 134 0.03 1.74 -0.10
N ASP A 135 -0.62 0.97 0.78
CA ASP A 135 -1.63 1.50 1.69
C ASP A 135 -1.01 2.15 2.94
N ARG A 136 -1.83 2.86 3.69
CA ARG A 136 -1.41 3.52 4.94
C ARG A 136 -1.10 2.57 6.09
N HIS A 137 -1.31 1.26 5.90
CA HIS A 137 -1.09 0.23 6.91
C HIS A 137 0.21 -0.57 6.67
N GLY A 138 1.03 -0.17 5.69
CA GLY A 138 2.28 -0.83 5.39
C GLY A 138 2.15 -2.09 4.55
N PHE A 139 1.14 -2.15 3.70
CA PHE A 139 0.99 -3.22 2.72
C PHE A 139 1.07 -2.67 1.30
N ALA A 140 1.92 -3.29 0.50
CA ALA A 140 1.90 -3.12 -0.94
C ALA A 140 0.80 -4.02 -1.55
N TRP A 141 -0.08 -3.43 -2.33
CA TRP A 141 -1.06 -4.12 -3.16
C TRP A 141 -0.43 -4.32 -4.52
N VAL A 142 -0.09 -5.57 -4.84
CA VAL A 142 0.69 -5.91 -6.03
C VAL A 142 -0.19 -6.67 -7.01
N ARG A 143 -0.37 -6.11 -8.19
CA ARG A 143 -1.05 -6.76 -9.30
C ARG A 143 -0.07 -7.61 -10.10
N TYR A 144 -0.48 -8.82 -10.45
CA TYR A 144 0.29 -9.78 -11.23
C TYR A 144 -0.23 -9.92 -12.66
N SER A 145 0.61 -10.43 -13.58
CA SER A 145 0.29 -10.60 -15.00
C SER A 145 -0.90 -11.52 -15.29
N ASN A 146 -1.25 -12.40 -14.34
CA ASN A 146 -2.46 -13.22 -14.39
C ASN A 146 -3.72 -12.50 -13.89
N GLY A 147 -3.64 -11.21 -13.62
CA GLY A 147 -4.73 -10.36 -13.14
C GLY A 147 -4.99 -10.42 -11.65
N LYS A 148 -4.41 -11.35 -10.89
CA LYS A 148 -4.58 -11.40 -9.43
C LYS A 148 -3.93 -10.21 -8.74
N VAL A 149 -4.47 -9.86 -7.58
CA VAL A 149 -3.91 -8.85 -6.67
C VAL A 149 -3.57 -9.52 -5.36
N TYR A 150 -2.34 -9.35 -4.92
CA TYR A 150 -1.85 -9.83 -3.64
C TYR A 150 -1.55 -8.65 -2.74
N ARG A 151 -1.70 -8.86 -1.44
CA ARG A 151 -1.25 -7.93 -0.43
C ARG A 151 0.08 -8.42 0.12
N VAL A 152 1.07 -7.53 0.12
CA VAL A 152 2.47 -7.83 0.43
C VAL A 152 2.95 -6.89 1.52
N SER A 153 3.55 -7.44 2.55
CA SER A 153 4.18 -6.64 3.60
C SER A 153 5.41 -5.91 3.07
N ILE A 154 5.48 -4.59 3.28
CA ILE A 154 6.66 -3.78 2.91
C ILE A 154 7.89 -4.05 3.79
N GLU A 155 7.73 -4.72 4.95
CA GLU A 155 8.82 -5.01 5.86
C GLU A 155 9.64 -6.25 5.44
N ASP A 156 8.95 -7.29 4.98
CA ASP A 156 9.55 -8.62 4.75
C ASP A 156 9.08 -9.33 3.48
N GLY A 157 8.22 -8.70 2.68
CA GLY A 157 7.71 -9.27 1.43
C GLY A 157 6.73 -10.44 1.62
N ALA A 158 6.22 -10.68 2.84
CA ALA A 158 5.25 -11.73 3.07
C ALA A 158 3.96 -11.47 2.28
N CYS A 159 3.54 -12.48 1.49
CA CYS A 159 2.41 -12.40 0.58
C CYS A 159 1.14 -12.97 1.18
N GLU A 160 0.02 -12.29 0.93
CA GLU A 160 -1.32 -12.77 1.24
C GLU A 160 -2.22 -12.68 0.01
N SER A 161 -3.01 -13.72 -0.24
CA SER A 161 -4.07 -13.65 -1.24
C SER A 161 -5.18 -12.71 -0.78
N THR A 162 -5.73 -11.94 -1.72
CA THR A 162 -6.89 -11.09 -1.46
C THR A 162 -8.18 -11.77 -1.94
N SER A 163 -9.33 -11.22 -1.56
CA SER A 163 -10.64 -11.62 -2.09
C SER A 163 -10.91 -11.09 -3.52
N TYR A 164 -9.95 -10.36 -4.12
CA TYR A 164 -10.08 -9.82 -5.47
C TYR A 164 -10.24 -10.91 -6.52
N VAL A 165 -11.31 -10.78 -7.31
CA VAL A 165 -11.58 -11.66 -8.46
C VAL A 165 -11.20 -10.93 -9.74
N PRO A 166 -10.20 -11.43 -10.52
CA PRO A 166 -9.80 -10.82 -11.77
C PRO A 166 -10.98 -10.67 -12.75
N ASP A 167 -11.13 -9.48 -13.31
CA ASP A 167 -12.06 -9.22 -14.41
C ASP A 167 -11.34 -9.49 -15.74
N PRO A 168 -11.77 -10.47 -16.55
CA PRO A 168 -11.13 -10.78 -17.82
C PRO A 168 -11.08 -9.62 -18.82
N ALA A 169 -12.03 -8.65 -18.71
CA ALA A 169 -12.06 -7.46 -19.55
C ALA A 169 -11.11 -6.35 -19.05
N ARG A 170 -10.53 -6.50 -17.84
CA ARG A 170 -9.73 -5.47 -17.15
C ARG A 170 -8.50 -6.07 -16.48
N THR A 171 -7.80 -6.91 -17.20
CA THR A 171 -6.65 -7.66 -16.67
C THR A 171 -5.41 -6.81 -16.43
N SER A 172 -5.35 -5.58 -16.96
CA SER A 172 -4.23 -4.65 -16.79
C SER A 172 -4.75 -3.31 -16.27
N PHE A 173 -4.14 -2.78 -15.21
CA PHE A 173 -4.44 -1.47 -14.66
C PHE A 173 -3.26 -0.92 -13.85
N GLY A 174 -3.04 0.38 -13.92
CA GLY A 174 -2.22 1.10 -12.96
C GLY A 174 -3.04 1.40 -11.71
N MET A 175 -2.38 1.59 -10.56
CA MET A 175 -3.10 1.79 -9.30
C MET A 175 -2.38 2.75 -8.34
N GLY A 176 -3.17 3.42 -7.49
CA GLY A 176 -2.66 4.31 -6.45
C GLY A 176 -3.67 4.51 -5.32
N PHE A 177 -3.19 4.51 -4.08
CA PHE A 177 -4.01 4.87 -2.94
C PHE A 177 -4.16 6.39 -2.83
N VAL A 178 -5.37 6.84 -2.48
CA VAL A 178 -5.70 8.25 -2.24
C VAL A 178 -6.61 8.34 -1.03
N THR A 179 -6.36 9.26 -0.11
CA THR A 179 -7.29 9.52 1.01
C THR A 179 -8.64 10.02 0.51
N ASP A 180 -9.71 9.68 1.21
CA ASP A 180 -11.06 10.11 0.84
C ASP A 180 -11.25 11.63 0.95
N GLU A 181 -10.56 12.23 1.91
CA GLU A 181 -10.51 13.68 2.14
C GLU A 181 -9.09 14.08 2.55
N ALA A 182 -8.75 15.34 2.42
CA ALA A 182 -7.44 15.87 2.78
C ALA A 182 -7.11 15.55 4.23
N LYS A 183 -5.94 14.92 4.46
CA LYS A 183 -5.46 14.44 5.77
C LYS A 183 -6.39 13.44 6.47
N GLY A 184 -7.31 12.83 5.69
CA GLY A 184 -8.22 11.80 6.17
C GLY A 184 -7.50 10.51 6.57
N ARG A 185 -8.20 9.66 7.33
CA ARG A 185 -7.70 8.34 7.75
C ARG A 185 -8.18 7.19 6.88
N THR A 186 -9.19 7.44 6.05
CA THR A 186 -9.72 6.47 5.09
C THR A 186 -9.17 6.75 3.70
N GLU A 187 -8.98 5.69 2.93
CA GLU A 187 -8.42 5.76 1.58
C GLU A 187 -9.07 4.75 0.65
N LYS A 188 -9.01 5.02 -0.64
CA LYS A 188 -9.43 4.13 -1.71
C LYS A 188 -8.26 3.78 -2.61
N LEU A 189 -8.29 2.59 -3.16
CA LEU A 189 -7.37 2.18 -4.21
C LEU A 189 -7.97 2.53 -5.57
N PHE A 190 -7.47 3.60 -6.20
CA PHE A 190 -7.87 4.00 -7.54
C PHE A 190 -7.16 3.16 -8.59
N LEU A 191 -7.85 2.93 -9.70
CA LEU A 191 -7.45 2.05 -10.78
C LEU A 191 -7.66 2.74 -12.13
N SER A 192 -6.74 2.49 -13.05
CA SER A 192 -6.83 2.88 -14.46
C SER A 192 -6.84 1.63 -15.36
N PRO A 193 -7.98 0.92 -15.50
CA PRO A 193 -8.03 -0.29 -16.31
C PRO A 193 -7.75 -0.03 -17.78
N ARG A 194 -7.03 -0.95 -18.44
CA ARG A 194 -6.90 -0.98 -19.89
C ARG A 194 -8.13 -1.67 -20.50
N ASP A 195 -9.23 -0.95 -20.59
CA ASP A 195 -10.54 -1.47 -21.03
C ASP A 195 -11.03 -0.82 -22.35
N GLY A 196 -10.19 -0.01 -22.99
CA GLY A 196 -10.54 0.77 -24.19
C GLY A 196 -11.53 1.92 -23.96
N ALA A 197 -12.09 2.02 -22.74
CA ALA A 197 -13.02 3.07 -22.32
C ALA A 197 -12.35 4.13 -21.44
N ASN A 198 -11.04 4.01 -21.17
CA ASN A 198 -10.26 4.88 -20.28
C ASN A 198 -10.94 5.07 -18.91
N THR A 199 -11.49 4.01 -18.36
CA THR A 199 -12.22 4.06 -17.09
C THR A 199 -11.29 4.51 -15.96
N LEU A 200 -11.77 5.44 -15.12
CA LEU A 200 -11.27 5.60 -13.77
C LEU A 200 -12.19 4.81 -12.84
N ALA A 201 -11.62 3.90 -12.08
CA ALA A 201 -12.34 3.09 -11.11
C ALA A 201 -11.66 3.15 -9.74
N PHE A 202 -12.29 2.58 -8.71
CA PHE A 202 -11.70 2.38 -7.40
C PHE A 202 -12.19 1.10 -6.74
N MET A 203 -11.43 0.62 -5.76
CA MET A 203 -11.79 -0.42 -4.80
C MET A 203 -11.74 0.15 -3.37
N ASN A 204 -12.45 -0.50 -2.44
CA ASN A 204 -12.47 -0.12 -1.01
C ASN A 204 -11.81 -1.23 -0.15
N PRO A 205 -10.48 -1.34 -0.11
CA PRO A 205 -9.80 -2.38 0.65
C PRO A 205 -10.10 -2.34 2.16
N GLY A 206 -10.39 -1.17 2.71
CA GLY A 206 -10.74 -1.00 4.12
C GLY A 206 -12.03 -1.72 4.55
N THR A 207 -12.92 -2.00 3.59
CA THR A 207 -14.18 -2.73 3.81
C THR A 207 -14.20 -4.09 3.09
N ASP A 208 -13.05 -4.54 2.58
CA ASP A 208 -12.90 -5.76 1.75
C ASP A 208 -13.80 -5.78 0.50
N ASP A 209 -14.25 -4.60 0.03
CA ASP A 209 -14.97 -4.48 -1.24
C ASP A 209 -13.98 -4.21 -2.38
N LEU A 210 -13.48 -5.30 -2.98
CA LEU A 210 -12.48 -5.29 -4.05
C LEU A 210 -13.09 -5.33 -5.45
N ARG A 211 -14.36 -5.00 -5.61
CA ARG A 211 -15.00 -4.81 -6.91
C ARG A 211 -14.58 -3.47 -7.51
N HIS A 212 -14.54 -3.40 -8.83
CA HIS A 212 -14.29 -2.14 -9.54
C HIS A 212 -15.53 -1.25 -9.51
N HIS A 213 -15.48 -0.19 -8.72
CA HIS A 213 -16.48 0.87 -8.73
C HIS A 213 -16.06 1.94 -9.72
N ARG A 214 -16.89 2.19 -10.74
CA ARG A 214 -16.60 3.25 -11.71
C ARG A 214 -16.70 4.62 -11.04
N ALA A 215 -15.64 5.42 -11.14
CA ALA A 215 -15.61 6.82 -10.74
C ALA A 215 -15.87 7.75 -11.94
N GLY A 216 -15.22 7.49 -13.08
CA GLY A 216 -15.32 8.37 -14.24
C GLY A 216 -14.61 7.85 -15.47
N THR A 217 -14.18 8.78 -16.32
CA THR A 217 -13.39 8.49 -17.53
C THR A 217 -12.17 9.38 -17.57
N ILE A 218 -10.98 8.78 -17.69
CA ILE A 218 -9.72 9.52 -17.78
C ILE A 218 -9.66 10.24 -19.14
N ALA A 219 -9.53 11.57 -19.09
CA ALA A 219 -9.60 12.42 -20.28
C ALA A 219 -8.36 12.32 -21.18
N ALA A 220 -7.18 11.95 -20.63
CA ALA A 220 -5.96 11.79 -21.39
C ALA A 220 -5.79 10.34 -21.86
N THR A 221 -5.39 10.16 -23.11
CA THR A 221 -5.14 8.85 -23.73
C THR A 221 -3.82 8.85 -24.44
N THR A 222 -3.03 7.79 -24.29
CA THR A 222 -1.69 7.66 -24.88
C THR A 222 -1.42 6.26 -25.45
N GLY A 223 -2.45 5.44 -25.62
CA GLY A 223 -2.27 4.04 -26.03
C GLY A 223 -1.90 3.10 -24.86
N HIS A 224 -1.38 3.63 -23.76
CA HIS A 224 -1.12 2.93 -22.51
C HIS A 224 -2.09 3.38 -21.42
N ASN A 225 -2.39 2.50 -20.44
CA ASN A 225 -3.05 2.92 -19.22
C ASN A 225 -2.04 3.67 -18.33
N PRO A 226 -2.45 4.78 -17.68
CA PRO A 226 -1.55 5.48 -16.78
C PRO A 226 -1.26 4.68 -15.51
N GLU A 227 -0.04 4.78 -14.96
CA GLU A 227 0.21 4.45 -13.57
C GLU A 227 -0.28 5.59 -12.68
N LEU A 228 -0.79 5.23 -11.50
CA LEU A 228 -1.43 6.17 -10.59
C LEU A 228 -0.64 6.31 -9.29
N THR A 229 -0.67 7.50 -8.71
CA THR A 229 -0.22 7.77 -7.34
C THR A 229 -1.15 8.78 -6.69
N GLY A 230 -1.33 8.67 -5.40
CA GLY A 230 -2.16 9.61 -4.65
C GLY A 230 -1.48 10.17 -3.43
N THR A 231 -2.14 11.09 -2.75
CA THR A 231 -1.60 11.83 -1.62
C THR A 231 -2.55 11.86 -0.43
N ALA A 232 -2.02 12.25 0.74
CA ALA A 232 -2.81 12.58 1.92
C ALA A 232 -3.73 13.80 1.70
N GLU A 233 -3.42 14.66 0.73
CA GLU A 233 -4.23 15.84 0.39
C GLU A 233 -5.38 15.50 -0.58
N ALA A 234 -5.72 14.21 -0.67
CA ALA A 234 -6.81 13.70 -1.49
C ALA A 234 -6.63 13.99 -3.00
N LYS A 235 -5.39 14.14 -3.48
CA LYS A 235 -5.07 14.36 -4.89
C LYS A 235 -4.66 13.04 -5.55
N LEU A 236 -5.12 12.86 -6.77
CA LEU A 236 -4.77 11.72 -7.63
C LEU A 236 -3.97 12.23 -8.84
N PHE A 237 -2.85 11.58 -9.13
CA PHE A 237 -2.01 11.87 -10.29
C PHE A 237 -1.85 10.61 -11.12
N GLY A 238 -1.77 10.79 -12.45
CA GLY A 238 -1.44 9.74 -13.40
C GLY A 238 -0.17 10.09 -14.18
N PHE A 239 0.71 9.12 -14.37
CA PHE A 239 1.78 9.17 -15.35
C PHE A 239 1.31 8.51 -16.63
N PHE A 240 1.38 9.25 -17.73
CA PHE A 240 0.92 8.84 -19.05
C PHE A 240 2.14 8.61 -19.96
N PRO A 241 2.55 7.34 -20.15
CA PRO A 241 3.66 7.02 -21.04
C PRO A 241 3.27 7.24 -22.52
N VAL A 242 4.20 7.73 -23.31
CA VAL A 242 4.03 7.99 -24.75
C VAL A 242 5.26 7.49 -25.48
N ASP A 243 5.10 6.60 -26.47
CA ASP A 243 6.15 5.96 -27.25
C ASP A 243 6.06 6.25 -28.77
N ASP A 244 5.08 7.03 -29.22
CA ASP A 244 4.80 7.32 -30.63
C ASP A 244 5.34 8.69 -31.11
N GLY A 245 6.48 9.12 -30.59
CA GLY A 245 7.13 10.40 -30.92
C GLY A 245 6.67 11.58 -30.05
N GLY A 246 5.72 11.36 -29.15
CA GLY A 246 5.30 12.33 -28.13
C GLY A 246 6.22 12.36 -26.92
N ARG A 247 5.79 13.05 -25.89
CA ARG A 247 6.46 13.06 -24.57
C ARG A 247 5.53 12.54 -23.49
N SER A 248 6.02 11.60 -22.71
CA SER A 248 5.35 11.16 -21.49
C SER A 248 5.12 12.35 -20.54
N PHE A 249 4.08 12.28 -19.74
CA PHE A 249 3.72 13.39 -18.85
C PHE A 249 2.99 12.91 -17.61
N VAL A 250 2.96 13.76 -16.58
CA VAL A 250 2.10 13.60 -15.39
C VAL A 250 0.93 14.57 -15.50
N GLN A 251 -0.25 14.15 -15.03
CA GLN A 251 -1.46 14.95 -14.97
C GLN A 251 -2.19 14.69 -13.67
N GLU A 252 -2.68 15.75 -13.01
CA GLU A 252 -3.64 15.60 -11.90
C GLU A 252 -5.00 15.19 -12.48
N ILE A 253 -5.69 14.26 -11.79
CA ILE A 253 -6.94 13.65 -12.23
C ILE A 253 -8.01 13.94 -11.18
N ASP A 254 -9.14 14.45 -11.58
CA ASP A 254 -10.33 14.53 -10.72
C ASP A 254 -10.83 13.14 -10.37
N ARG A 255 -10.86 12.83 -9.09
CA ARG A 255 -11.20 11.50 -8.58
C ARG A 255 -12.65 11.08 -8.82
N ALA A 256 -13.55 12.04 -9.00
CA ALA A 256 -14.97 11.76 -9.18
C ALA A 256 -15.36 11.61 -10.66
N SER A 257 -14.64 12.27 -11.56
CA SER A 257 -15.01 12.30 -12.98
C SER A 257 -13.93 11.72 -13.92
N GLY A 258 -12.67 11.66 -13.48
CA GLY A 258 -11.53 11.32 -14.33
C GLY A 258 -11.03 12.49 -15.20
N ALA A 259 -11.59 13.69 -15.05
CA ALA A 259 -11.17 14.87 -15.79
C ALA A 259 -9.73 15.28 -15.44
N ALA A 260 -8.99 15.81 -16.43
CA ALA A 260 -7.70 16.40 -16.19
C ALA A 260 -7.84 17.72 -15.41
N LEU A 261 -7.03 17.88 -14.36
CA LEU A 261 -6.99 19.08 -13.53
C LEU A 261 -5.65 19.81 -13.66
N GLY A 262 -5.69 21.13 -13.67
CA GLY A 262 -4.50 21.97 -13.62
C GLY A 262 -3.56 21.79 -14.82
N GLN A 263 -2.26 21.93 -14.57
CA GLN A 263 -1.23 21.84 -15.60
C GLN A 263 -0.83 20.39 -15.89
N ARG A 264 -0.23 20.21 -17.07
CA ARG A 264 0.44 18.97 -17.46
C ARG A 264 1.94 19.15 -17.25
N TRP A 265 2.57 18.17 -16.62
CA TRP A 265 4.02 18.14 -16.41
C TRP A 265 4.67 17.20 -17.41
N ALA A 266 5.27 17.75 -18.47
CA ALA A 266 5.96 16.92 -19.47
C ALA A 266 7.28 16.36 -18.94
N LEU A 267 7.55 15.07 -19.15
CA LEU A 267 8.83 14.43 -18.85
C LEU A 267 9.81 14.73 -20.01
N THR A 268 10.54 15.84 -19.91
CA THR A 268 11.41 16.31 -21.00
C THR A 268 12.73 15.56 -21.11
N THR A 269 13.07 14.76 -20.12
CA THR A 269 14.34 14.02 -20.02
C THR A 269 14.24 12.58 -20.50
N SER A 270 13.05 12.07 -20.84
CA SER A 270 12.90 10.77 -21.50
C SER A 270 13.21 10.88 -22.99
N PRO A 271 13.78 9.84 -23.65
CA PRO A 271 13.94 9.82 -25.08
C PRO A 271 12.56 9.86 -25.76
N ALA A 272 12.42 10.70 -26.79
CA ALA A 272 11.20 10.76 -27.56
C ALA A 272 11.16 9.60 -28.57
N GLY A 273 10.04 8.86 -28.60
CA GLY A 273 9.81 7.80 -29.58
C GLY A 273 10.56 6.49 -29.34
N ALA A 274 11.25 6.34 -28.20
CA ALA A 274 11.81 5.05 -27.83
C ALA A 274 10.69 4.14 -27.30
N PRO A 275 10.64 2.84 -27.73
CA PRO A 275 9.67 1.88 -27.21
C PRO A 275 9.79 1.75 -25.69
N ILE A 276 8.68 1.91 -24.97
CA ILE A 276 8.61 1.79 -23.51
C ILE A 276 8.38 0.32 -23.15
N LEU A 277 9.33 -0.28 -22.44
CA LEU A 277 9.31 -1.67 -22.01
C LEU A 277 8.73 -1.85 -20.61
N GLY A 278 8.86 -0.83 -19.75
CA GLY A 278 8.31 -0.81 -18.39
C GLY A 278 8.24 0.60 -17.84
N TYR A 279 7.27 0.85 -16.99
CA TYR A 279 7.14 2.14 -16.32
C TYR A 279 6.44 1.97 -14.97
N ALA A 280 6.81 2.82 -14.03
CA ALA A 280 6.18 2.95 -12.73
C ALA A 280 6.29 4.39 -12.25
N PHE A 281 5.44 4.75 -11.28
CA PHE A 281 5.26 6.13 -10.91
C PHE A 281 4.91 6.29 -9.44
N ALA A 282 5.56 7.24 -8.78
CA ALA A 282 5.26 7.61 -7.41
C ALA A 282 5.46 9.10 -7.18
N GLN A 283 4.74 9.68 -6.22
CA GLN A 283 5.02 11.01 -5.69
C GLN A 283 5.77 10.90 -4.36
N TRP A 284 6.67 11.83 -4.05
CA TRP A 284 7.31 11.93 -2.76
C TRP A 284 7.80 13.36 -2.52
N ALA A 285 7.39 13.98 -1.41
CA ALA A 285 7.81 15.32 -0.97
C ALA A 285 7.72 16.40 -2.07
N GLY A 286 6.60 16.41 -2.83
CA GLY A 286 6.37 17.40 -3.90
C GLY A 286 7.14 17.12 -5.19
N VAL A 287 7.74 15.95 -5.33
CA VAL A 287 8.46 15.50 -6.52
C VAL A 287 7.81 14.23 -7.05
N PHE A 288 7.62 14.16 -8.36
CA PHE A 288 7.23 12.94 -9.04
C PHE A 288 8.48 12.13 -9.42
N TYR A 289 8.50 10.85 -9.07
CA TYR A 289 9.53 9.89 -9.44
C TYR A 289 8.96 8.97 -10.52
N VAL A 290 9.60 8.95 -11.68
CA VAL A 290 9.23 8.09 -12.81
C VAL A 290 10.36 7.09 -13.02
N PHE A 291 10.03 5.83 -12.88
CA PHE A 291 10.89 4.69 -13.19
C PHE A 291 10.52 4.24 -14.59
N LEU A 292 11.46 4.35 -15.52
CA LEU A 292 11.19 4.13 -16.94
C LEU A 292 12.26 3.20 -17.52
N THR A 293 11.80 2.10 -18.09
CA THR A 293 12.64 1.22 -18.91
C THR A 293 12.21 1.35 -20.36
N TYR A 294 13.14 1.66 -21.26
CA TYR A 294 12.92 1.80 -22.68
C TYR A 294 13.98 1.03 -23.47
N GLU A 295 13.71 0.77 -24.74
CA GLU A 295 14.67 0.17 -25.64
C GLU A 295 15.77 1.21 -25.99
N GLY A 296 17.01 0.89 -25.65
CA GLY A 296 18.18 1.72 -25.98
C GLY A 296 18.58 1.62 -27.45
N ASP A 297 19.54 2.45 -27.84
CA ASP A 297 20.08 2.47 -29.22
C ASP A 297 20.74 1.13 -29.64
N ASP A 298 21.14 0.33 -28.67
CA ASP A 298 21.71 -1.02 -28.82
C ASP A 298 20.64 -2.13 -28.79
N TYR A 299 19.36 -1.80 -28.79
CA TYR A 299 18.21 -2.69 -28.62
C TYR A 299 18.17 -3.42 -27.27
N LEU A 300 18.91 -2.95 -26.26
CA LEU A 300 18.87 -3.48 -24.91
C LEU A 300 18.00 -2.58 -24.01
N PRO A 301 17.38 -3.18 -22.96
CA PRO A 301 16.64 -2.40 -21.98
C PRO A 301 17.55 -1.39 -21.27
N ASN A 302 17.14 -0.13 -21.22
CA ASN A 302 17.78 0.91 -20.44
C ASN A 302 16.82 1.41 -19.36
N SER A 303 17.09 1.05 -18.12
CA SER A 303 16.28 1.44 -16.96
C SER A 303 16.82 2.71 -16.33
N THR A 304 15.94 3.70 -16.21
CA THR A 304 16.27 5.05 -15.78
C THR A 304 15.32 5.52 -14.68
N VAL A 305 15.77 6.47 -13.87
CA VAL A 305 14.92 7.17 -12.90
C VAL A 305 14.93 8.66 -13.23
N HIS A 306 13.74 9.21 -13.38
CA HIS A 306 13.52 10.62 -13.65
C HIS A 306 12.74 11.27 -12.52
N THR A 307 12.94 12.56 -12.35
CA THR A 307 12.14 13.38 -11.44
C THR A 307 11.47 14.52 -12.17
N ILE A 308 10.30 14.90 -11.67
CA ILE A 308 9.60 16.13 -12.08
C ILE A 308 9.25 16.89 -10.79
N ASP A 309 9.78 18.07 -10.62
CA ASP A 309 9.39 18.96 -9.53
C ASP A 309 7.97 19.47 -9.74
N ARG A 310 7.06 19.20 -8.79
CA ARG A 310 5.64 19.49 -8.94
C ARG A 310 5.33 20.99 -8.99
N ALA A 311 6.12 21.80 -8.31
CA ALA A 311 5.91 23.25 -8.26
C ALA A 311 6.41 23.96 -9.51
N THR A 312 7.58 23.55 -10.04
CA THR A 312 8.27 24.24 -11.13
C THR A 312 8.12 23.56 -12.48
N GLY A 313 7.79 22.25 -12.51
CA GLY A 313 7.79 21.42 -13.71
C GLY A 313 9.20 21.03 -14.18
N ALA A 314 10.25 21.36 -13.43
CA ALA A 314 11.62 21.02 -13.80
C ALA A 314 11.83 19.51 -13.78
N THR A 315 12.42 18.97 -14.86
CA THR A 315 12.67 17.53 -15.01
C THR A 315 14.15 17.23 -14.96
N ARG A 316 14.52 16.09 -14.36
CA ARG A 316 15.90 15.60 -14.31
C ARG A 316 15.91 14.09 -14.52
N LYS A 317 16.87 13.57 -15.28
CA LYS A 317 17.25 12.17 -15.22
C LYS A 317 18.30 12.04 -14.11
N ILE A 318 17.98 11.29 -13.06
CA ILE A 318 18.80 11.21 -11.86
C ILE A 318 19.60 9.91 -11.77
N LEU A 319 19.12 8.84 -12.40
CA LEU A 319 19.80 7.55 -12.49
C LEU A 319 19.57 6.94 -13.88
N GLU A 320 20.54 6.18 -14.38
CA GLU A 320 20.46 5.44 -15.62
C GLU A 320 21.21 4.11 -15.52
N HIS A 321 20.95 3.19 -16.44
CA HIS A 321 21.51 1.84 -16.48
C HIS A 321 21.28 1.06 -15.18
N GLN A 322 20.06 1.20 -14.62
CA GLN A 322 19.71 0.48 -13.41
C GLN A 322 19.48 -1.00 -13.72
N PRO A 323 19.85 -1.92 -12.81
CA PRO A 323 19.71 -3.36 -13.02
C PRO A 323 18.26 -3.86 -12.92
N TYR A 324 17.31 -2.98 -12.59
CA TYR A 324 15.91 -3.34 -12.33
C TYR A 324 15.01 -2.83 -13.43
N THR A 325 14.16 -3.70 -13.99
CA THR A 325 13.01 -3.30 -14.82
C THR A 325 11.81 -3.10 -13.90
N ILE A 326 11.64 -1.88 -13.42
CA ILE A 326 10.57 -1.56 -12.47
C ILE A 326 9.22 -1.62 -13.18
N SER A 327 8.32 -2.45 -12.66
CA SER A 327 6.99 -2.71 -13.19
C SER A 327 5.86 -2.16 -12.30
N GLY A 328 6.18 -1.73 -11.09
CA GLY A 328 5.23 -1.08 -10.17
C GLY A 328 5.96 -0.25 -9.12
N ALA A 329 5.36 0.87 -8.76
CA ALA A 329 5.83 1.75 -7.70
C ALA A 329 4.66 2.22 -6.84
N GLY A 330 4.91 2.44 -5.56
CA GLY A 330 3.89 2.95 -4.66
C GLY A 330 4.50 3.67 -3.46
N VAL A 331 3.76 4.65 -2.99
CA VAL A 331 3.99 5.30 -1.71
C VAL A 331 2.71 5.20 -0.89
N SER A 332 2.85 5.13 0.42
CA SER A 332 1.71 5.28 1.32
C SER A 332 1.13 6.68 1.22
N THR A 333 -0.17 6.83 1.48
CA THR A 333 -0.77 8.16 1.71
C THR A 333 -0.21 8.86 2.96
N CYS A 334 0.59 8.16 3.77
CA CYS A 334 1.37 8.74 4.88
C CYS A 334 2.70 9.37 4.42
N ALA A 335 3.13 9.13 3.18
CA ALA A 335 4.39 9.67 2.67
C ALA A 335 4.38 11.22 2.63
N PRO A 336 5.56 11.87 2.74
CA PRO A 336 5.66 13.33 2.64
C PRO A 336 5.06 13.86 1.33
N ASP A 337 4.19 14.87 1.38
CA ASP A 337 3.53 15.47 0.20
C ASP A 337 4.19 16.75 -0.30
N GLY A 338 5.18 17.27 0.40
CA GLY A 338 5.95 18.45 -0.01
C GLY A 338 5.34 19.81 0.36
N ASP A 339 4.09 19.85 0.81
CA ASP A 339 3.43 21.09 1.24
C ASP A 339 3.70 21.44 2.73
N ALA A 340 4.51 20.62 3.42
CA ALA A 340 4.91 20.81 4.82
C ALA A 340 6.42 21.15 4.90
N ARG A 341 6.78 22.39 4.54
CA ARG A 341 8.05 23.01 4.95
C ARG A 341 7.76 24.35 5.59
#